data_16bec87438d5e7640034a96d14369e01
#
_entry.id   16bec87438d5e7640034a96d14369e01
#
_cell.length_a   1.000
_cell.length_b   1.000
_cell.length_c   1.000
_cell.angle_alpha   90.00
_cell.angle_beta   90.00
_cell.angle_gamma   90.00
#
_symmetry.space_group_name_H-M   'P 1'
#
loop_
_entity.id
_entity.type
_entity.pdbx_description
1 polymer ?
#
loop_
_entity_poly.entity_id
_entity_poly.type
_entity_poly.pdbx_seq_one_letter_code
_entity_poly.pdbx_strand_id
1 'polypeptide(L)'
;MNLKKTSLGLASFVLLWGASVVNAQSSYSDEFIQTELKRVVSDPENFVTISVDAPVNYVYRFLMERLDIYTKDAETVTFNTRDEGNIQASVGTERTTTMKKGGTLVQRFLIVEPPTTYAYFTDISKSTLSVPLKYSLAKYEFVEVGVKKTTVKISVVYEPSSRLTGFIVRRLFNSAFKRDFNN
;
A
#
# COMPACT_ATOMS: atom_id res chain seq x y z
N MET A 1 25.30 -59.89 45.98
CA MET A 1 24.96 -59.93 44.55
C MET A 1 24.48 -58.52 44.17
N ASN A 2 25.38 -57.69 43.63
CA ASN A 2 25.18 -56.27 43.38
C ASN A 2 24.79 -56.02 41.93
N LEU A 3 23.55 -55.56 41.68
CA LEU A 3 23.11 -55.06 40.40
C LEU A 3 23.36 -53.54 40.32
N LYS A 4 24.28 -53.14 39.48
CA LYS A 4 24.50 -51.76 39.09
C LYS A 4 23.39 -51.33 38.11
N LYS A 5 22.63 -50.31 38.49
CA LYS A 5 21.70 -49.61 37.59
C LYS A 5 22.47 -48.51 36.83
N THR A 6 22.65 -48.68 35.53
CA THR A 6 23.13 -47.67 34.62
C THR A 6 21.96 -46.80 34.19
N SER A 7 21.98 -45.51 34.57
CA SER A 7 21.03 -44.51 34.09
C SER A 7 21.47 -43.98 32.75
N LEU A 8 20.68 -44.26 31.72
CA LEU A 8 20.80 -43.59 30.41
C LEU A 8 20.20 -42.17 30.51
N GLY A 9 21.06 -41.18 30.40
CA GLY A 9 20.62 -39.79 30.28
C GLY A 9 20.09 -39.53 28.86
N LEU A 10 18.79 -39.23 28.77
CA LEU A 10 18.17 -38.71 27.55
C LEU A 10 18.58 -37.24 27.42
N ALA A 11 19.46 -36.92 26.48
CA ALA A 11 19.74 -35.57 26.07
C ALA A 11 18.57 -35.06 25.17
N SER A 12 17.70 -34.23 25.73
CA SER A 12 16.66 -33.53 24.97
C SER A 12 17.30 -32.48 24.07
N PHE A 13 17.34 -32.76 22.79
CA PHE A 13 17.73 -31.80 21.77
C PHE A 13 16.51 -30.89 21.50
N VAL A 14 16.47 -29.72 22.14
CA VAL A 14 15.50 -28.69 21.82
C VAL A 14 15.95 -28.02 20.52
N LEU A 15 15.36 -28.43 19.40
CA LEU A 15 15.46 -27.73 18.12
C LEU A 15 14.66 -26.42 18.24
N LEU A 16 15.36 -25.32 18.55
CA LEU A 16 14.84 -23.96 18.36
C LEU A 16 14.68 -23.72 16.85
N TRP A 17 13.49 -23.96 16.35
CA TRP A 17 13.09 -23.42 15.05
C TRP A 17 12.91 -21.91 15.23
N GLY A 18 13.98 -21.16 14.99
CA GLY A 18 13.90 -19.74 14.76
C GLY A 18 13.04 -19.51 13.51
N ALA A 19 11.81 -19.11 13.68
CA ALA A 19 11.01 -18.55 12.59
C ALA A 19 11.74 -17.29 12.12
N SER A 20 12.56 -17.42 11.08
CA SER A 20 13.06 -16.28 10.34
C SER A 20 11.84 -15.59 9.72
N VAL A 21 11.47 -14.43 10.27
CA VAL A 21 10.56 -13.53 9.60
C VAL A 21 11.30 -13.08 8.33
N VAL A 22 11.02 -13.75 7.23
CA VAL A 22 11.47 -13.31 5.90
C VAL A 22 10.67 -12.03 5.64
N ASN A 23 11.25 -10.88 5.99
CA ASN A 23 10.82 -9.62 5.43
C ASN A 23 11.02 -9.75 3.92
N ALA A 24 9.93 -9.94 3.18
CA ALA A 24 9.96 -9.94 1.73
C ALA A 24 10.46 -8.55 1.28
N GLN A 25 11.77 -8.48 1.01
CA GLN A 25 12.41 -7.26 0.55
C GLN A 25 11.77 -6.88 -0.79
N SER A 26 11.51 -5.59 -0.99
CA SER A 26 10.99 -5.10 -2.27
C SER A 26 11.88 -5.58 -3.42
N SER A 27 11.28 -5.99 -4.53
CA SER A 27 12.00 -6.33 -5.76
C SER A 27 12.65 -5.10 -6.42
N TYR A 28 12.35 -3.90 -5.93
CA TYR A 28 12.85 -2.62 -6.43
C TYR A 28 13.79 -1.96 -5.42
N SER A 29 14.92 -1.41 -5.92
CA SER A 29 15.87 -0.66 -5.11
C SER A 29 15.27 0.67 -4.63
N ASP A 30 15.77 1.19 -3.52
CA ASP A 30 15.33 2.50 -3.02
C ASP A 30 15.66 3.62 -4.02
N GLU A 31 16.78 3.54 -4.75
CA GLU A 31 17.14 4.48 -5.81
C GLU A 31 16.10 4.51 -6.94
N PHE A 32 15.66 3.33 -7.38
CA PHE A 32 14.57 3.20 -8.35
C PHE A 32 13.29 3.87 -7.84
N ILE A 33 12.90 3.57 -6.61
CA ILE A 33 11.68 4.12 -6.01
C ILE A 33 11.76 5.65 -5.89
N GLN A 34 12.93 6.20 -5.51
CA GLN A 34 13.15 7.64 -5.48
C GLN A 34 13.08 8.30 -6.87
N THR A 35 13.53 7.59 -7.91
CA THR A 35 13.40 8.05 -9.30
C THR A 35 11.93 8.12 -9.72
N GLU A 36 11.15 7.09 -9.42
CA GLU A 36 9.71 7.07 -9.69
C GLU A 36 8.94 8.11 -8.85
N LEU A 37 9.39 8.39 -7.63
CA LEU A 37 8.82 9.45 -6.80
C LEU A 37 9.04 10.86 -7.39
N LYS A 38 10.15 11.09 -8.06
CA LYS A 38 10.37 12.32 -8.84
C LYS A 38 9.50 12.35 -10.09
N ARG A 39 9.40 11.21 -10.80
CA ARG A 39 8.63 11.08 -12.03
C ARG A 39 7.13 11.32 -11.82
N VAL A 40 6.54 10.85 -10.71
CA VAL A 40 5.12 11.08 -10.41
C VAL A 40 4.76 12.56 -10.23
N VAL A 41 5.75 13.40 -9.94
CA VAL A 41 5.58 14.86 -9.83
C VAL A 41 5.75 15.54 -11.19
N SER A 42 6.80 15.17 -11.95
CA SER A 42 7.20 15.87 -13.18
C SER A 42 6.50 15.36 -14.44
N ASP A 43 6.21 14.04 -14.50
CA ASP A 43 5.67 13.38 -15.68
C ASP A 43 4.78 12.17 -15.29
N PRO A 44 3.62 12.41 -14.65
CA PRO A 44 2.71 11.34 -14.27
C PRO A 44 2.03 10.71 -15.50
N GLU A 45 1.90 9.36 -15.50
CA GLU A 45 1.15 8.63 -16.55
C GLU A 45 -0.34 8.99 -16.54
N ASN A 46 -0.87 9.22 -15.35
CA ASN A 46 -2.25 9.67 -15.13
C ASN A 46 -2.32 10.62 -13.94
N PHE A 47 -3.23 11.57 -14.02
CA PHE A 47 -3.61 12.39 -12.86
C PHE A 47 -5.10 12.71 -12.88
N VAL A 48 -5.64 12.99 -11.71
CA VAL A 48 -7.01 13.50 -11.53
C VAL A 48 -7.01 14.55 -10.42
N THR A 49 -7.87 15.54 -10.58
CA THR A 49 -8.15 16.54 -9.54
C THR A 49 -9.61 16.45 -9.18
N ILE A 50 -9.90 16.25 -7.90
CA ILE A 50 -11.26 16.18 -7.36
C ILE A 50 -11.47 17.26 -6.31
N SER A 51 -12.72 17.71 -6.17
CA SER A 51 -13.15 18.62 -5.11
C SER A 51 -14.07 17.87 -4.15
N VAL A 52 -13.77 17.93 -2.86
CA VAL A 52 -14.52 17.23 -1.81
C VAL A 52 -15.06 18.28 -0.83
N ASP A 53 -16.36 18.25 -0.55
CA ASP A 53 -17.01 19.17 0.39
C ASP A 53 -16.83 18.68 1.84
N ALA A 54 -15.56 18.68 2.29
CA ALA A 54 -15.17 18.31 3.65
C ALA A 54 -13.83 18.97 4.03
N PRO A 55 -13.54 19.13 5.35
CA PRO A 55 -12.26 19.68 5.83
C PRO A 55 -11.07 18.81 5.42
N VAL A 56 -9.92 19.43 5.14
CA VAL A 56 -8.70 18.77 4.64
C VAL A 56 -8.21 17.62 5.53
N ASN A 57 -8.24 17.80 6.85
CA ASN A 57 -7.82 16.75 7.80
C ASN A 57 -8.70 15.48 7.68
N TYR A 58 -10.01 15.68 7.50
CA TYR A 58 -10.94 14.55 7.32
C TYR A 58 -10.69 13.84 5.99
N VAL A 59 -10.59 14.60 4.88
CA VAL A 59 -10.37 14.03 3.54
C VAL A 59 -9.04 13.28 3.46
N TYR A 60 -7.98 13.84 4.01
CA TYR A 60 -6.67 13.21 4.09
C TYR A 60 -6.74 11.84 4.78
N ARG A 61 -7.27 11.80 6.00
CA ARG A 61 -7.39 10.55 6.77
C ARG A 61 -8.33 9.56 6.09
N PHE A 62 -9.46 10.01 5.59
CA PHE A 62 -10.43 9.15 4.92
C PHE A 62 -9.82 8.45 3.70
N LEU A 63 -9.15 9.18 2.80
CA LEU A 63 -8.52 8.59 1.61
C LEU A 63 -7.31 7.71 1.95
N MET A 64 -6.59 8.00 3.02
CA MET A 64 -5.48 7.17 3.46
C MET A 64 -5.95 5.87 4.12
N GLU A 65 -6.95 5.94 5.00
CA GLU A 65 -7.30 4.86 5.93
C GLU A 65 -8.49 4.00 5.46
N ARG A 66 -9.40 4.57 4.65
CA ARG A 66 -10.71 3.97 4.38
C ARG A 66 -10.92 3.60 2.90
N LEU A 67 -9.89 2.96 2.30
CA LEU A 67 -9.99 2.43 0.94
C LEU A 67 -11.17 1.45 0.80
N ASP A 68 -11.51 0.74 1.87
CA ASP A 68 -12.65 -0.17 1.98
C ASP A 68 -14.02 0.51 1.75
N ILE A 69 -14.11 1.81 1.99
CA ILE A 69 -15.37 2.56 1.84
C ILE A 69 -15.50 3.13 0.42
N TYR A 70 -14.47 3.81 -0.09
CA TYR A 70 -14.59 4.50 -1.38
C TYR A 70 -14.17 3.63 -2.57
N THR A 71 -13.45 2.53 -2.37
CA THR A 71 -13.11 1.59 -3.44
C THR A 71 -14.07 0.39 -3.40
N LYS A 72 -14.93 0.30 -4.41
CA LYS A 72 -16.03 -0.69 -4.47
C LYS A 72 -15.58 -2.15 -4.29
N ASP A 73 -14.38 -2.48 -4.78
CA ASP A 73 -13.87 -3.86 -4.78
C ASP A 73 -13.03 -4.18 -3.53
N ALA A 74 -12.73 -3.19 -2.66
CA ALA A 74 -12.03 -3.41 -1.40
C ALA A 74 -12.99 -3.95 -0.33
N GLU A 75 -12.51 -4.84 0.53
CA GLU A 75 -13.24 -5.46 1.64
C GLU A 75 -12.74 -4.96 2.98
N THR A 76 -11.41 -5.06 3.21
CA THR A 76 -10.79 -4.61 4.46
C THR A 76 -9.47 -3.90 4.18
N VAL A 77 -9.09 -3.02 5.10
CA VAL A 77 -7.80 -2.31 5.09
C VAL A 77 -7.12 -2.53 6.43
N THR A 78 -5.87 -2.96 6.40
CA THR A 78 -5.03 -3.12 7.60
C THR A 78 -3.69 -2.42 7.41
N PHE A 79 -3.04 -2.09 8.52
CA PHE A 79 -1.72 -1.46 8.53
C PHE A 79 -0.78 -2.30 9.41
N ASN A 80 0.49 -2.40 9.02
CA ASN A 80 1.52 -3.12 9.79
C ASN A 80 2.09 -2.28 10.96
N THR A 81 1.34 -1.32 11.47
CA THR A 81 1.71 -0.52 12.64
C THR A 81 1.54 -1.33 13.93
N ARG A 82 2.43 -1.10 14.91
CA ARG A 82 2.42 -1.85 16.19
C ARG A 82 1.30 -1.44 17.16
N ASP A 83 0.65 -0.31 16.94
CA ASP A 83 -0.37 0.22 17.86
C ASP A 83 -1.78 -0.05 17.33
N GLU A 84 -2.39 -1.11 17.85
CA GLU A 84 -3.83 -1.38 17.69
C GLU A 84 -4.62 -0.25 18.34
N GLY A 85 -5.12 0.68 17.57
CA GLY A 85 -6.03 1.74 18.02
C GLY A 85 -5.65 3.16 17.64
N ASN A 86 -4.42 3.42 17.24
CA ASN A 86 -4.02 4.70 16.69
C ASN A 86 -3.24 4.47 15.39
N ILE A 87 -3.96 4.42 14.26
CA ILE A 87 -3.37 4.27 12.93
C ILE A 87 -2.65 5.59 12.60
N GLN A 88 -1.43 5.74 13.09
CA GLN A 88 -0.54 6.81 12.66
C GLN A 88 0.41 6.22 11.63
N ALA A 89 -0.01 6.24 10.36
CA ALA A 89 0.87 5.85 9.26
C ALA A 89 2.11 6.76 9.27
N SER A 90 3.26 6.17 9.02
CA SER A 90 4.56 6.84 8.85
C SER A 90 5.24 6.34 7.58
N VAL A 91 6.32 6.98 7.19
CA VAL A 91 7.16 6.47 6.09
C VAL A 91 7.61 5.04 6.40
N GLY A 92 7.43 4.13 5.46
CA GLY A 92 7.72 2.70 5.62
C GLY A 92 6.54 1.85 6.11
N THR A 93 5.47 2.46 6.65
CA THR A 93 4.24 1.72 6.98
C THR A 93 3.68 1.05 5.73
N GLU A 94 3.26 -0.21 5.85
CA GLU A 94 2.56 -0.93 4.79
C GLU A 94 1.06 -0.99 5.08
N ARG A 95 0.27 -0.60 4.09
CA ARG A 95 -1.18 -0.78 4.05
C ARG A 95 -1.49 -2.02 3.21
N THR A 96 -2.21 -2.97 3.78
CA THR A 96 -2.71 -4.15 3.06
C THR A 96 -4.21 -4.02 2.86
N THR A 97 -4.65 -4.09 1.62
CA THR A 97 -6.07 -4.09 1.25
C THR A 97 -6.46 -5.47 0.77
N THR A 98 -7.45 -6.10 1.42
CA THR A 98 -8.06 -7.35 0.95
C THR A 98 -9.20 -7.01 -0.01
N MET A 99 -9.29 -7.76 -1.12
CA MET A 99 -10.28 -7.53 -2.15
C MET A 99 -11.44 -8.52 -2.04
N LYS A 100 -12.68 -8.07 -2.28
CA LYS A 100 -13.91 -8.89 -2.21
C LYS A 100 -13.90 -10.14 -3.10
N LYS A 101 -13.19 -10.08 -4.22
CA LYS A 101 -13.04 -11.21 -5.16
C LYS A 101 -11.80 -12.06 -4.89
N GLY A 102 -11.18 -11.87 -3.74
CA GLY A 102 -9.93 -12.50 -3.33
C GLY A 102 -8.69 -11.72 -3.79
N GLY A 103 -7.58 -12.01 -3.13
CA GLY A 103 -6.30 -11.35 -3.31
C GLY A 103 -6.11 -10.14 -2.40
N THR A 104 -4.86 -9.76 -2.22
CA THR A 104 -4.41 -8.64 -1.39
C THR A 104 -3.55 -7.69 -2.21
N LEU A 105 -3.63 -6.41 -1.89
CA LEU A 105 -2.78 -5.36 -2.44
C LEU A 105 -1.95 -4.76 -1.30
N VAL A 106 -0.63 -4.77 -1.43
CA VAL A 106 0.30 -4.22 -0.42
C VAL A 106 0.90 -2.92 -0.94
N GLN A 107 0.80 -1.87 -0.13
CA GLN A 107 1.21 -0.51 -0.46
C GLN A 107 2.09 0.05 0.64
N ARG A 108 3.36 0.37 0.34
CA ARG A 108 4.33 0.97 1.28
C ARG A 108 4.30 2.49 1.17
N PHE A 109 4.06 3.20 2.28
CA PHE A 109 4.10 4.66 2.30
C PHE A 109 5.53 5.19 2.16
N LEU A 110 5.71 6.16 1.28
CA LEU A 110 6.98 6.83 0.97
C LEU A 110 7.01 8.26 1.47
N ILE A 111 5.87 8.92 1.52
CA ILE A 111 5.66 10.26 2.06
C ILE A 111 4.42 10.19 2.95
N VAL A 112 4.50 10.80 4.13
CA VAL A 112 3.38 10.98 5.07
C VAL A 112 3.53 12.34 5.73
N GLU A 113 2.85 13.33 5.19
CA GLU A 113 2.88 14.74 5.62
C GLU A 113 1.45 15.25 5.84
N PRO A 114 0.81 14.88 6.97
CA PRO A 114 -0.56 15.28 7.24
C PRO A 114 -0.66 16.80 7.47
N PRO A 115 -1.71 17.46 6.97
CA PRO A 115 -2.77 16.93 6.14
C PRO A 115 -2.57 17.19 4.63
N THR A 116 -1.34 17.40 4.18
CA THR A 116 -1.03 17.97 2.86
C THR A 116 -0.66 16.97 1.79
N THR A 117 0.09 15.91 2.17
CA THR A 117 0.64 14.99 1.17
C THR A 117 0.82 13.59 1.74
N TYR A 118 0.50 12.57 0.94
CA TYR A 118 1.06 11.25 1.08
C TYR A 118 1.37 10.63 -0.28
N ALA A 119 2.34 9.70 -0.30
CA ALA A 119 2.64 8.88 -1.46
C ALA A 119 2.89 7.43 -1.02
N TYR A 120 2.54 6.48 -1.88
CA TYR A 120 2.82 5.07 -1.65
C TYR A 120 3.30 4.36 -2.91
N PHE A 121 4.12 3.35 -2.70
CA PHE A 121 4.59 2.42 -3.73
C PHE A 121 3.89 1.08 -3.57
N THR A 122 3.41 0.54 -4.68
CA THR A 122 2.78 -0.78 -4.77
C THR A 122 3.69 -1.70 -5.56
N ASP A 123 4.36 -2.63 -4.89
CA ASP A 123 5.10 -3.72 -5.52
C ASP A 123 4.12 -4.88 -5.73
N ILE A 124 3.76 -5.14 -6.98
CA ILE A 124 2.78 -6.19 -7.30
C ILE A 124 3.31 -7.58 -6.95
N SER A 125 4.63 -7.78 -6.92
CA SER A 125 5.21 -9.07 -6.50
C SER A 125 4.93 -9.41 -5.03
N LYS A 126 4.69 -8.40 -4.18
CA LYS A 126 4.26 -8.56 -2.78
C LYS A 126 2.74 -8.73 -2.61
N SER A 127 1.99 -8.52 -3.67
CA SER A 127 0.54 -8.57 -3.69
C SER A 127 0.09 -9.92 -4.27
N THR A 128 -1.05 -10.43 -3.81
CA THR A 128 -1.66 -11.64 -4.40
C THR A 128 -2.74 -11.29 -5.42
N LEU A 129 -3.07 -10.01 -5.56
CA LEU A 129 -4.00 -9.51 -6.55
C LEU A 129 -3.41 -9.60 -7.95
N SER A 130 -4.10 -10.30 -8.86
CA SER A 130 -3.69 -10.39 -10.27
C SER A 130 -4.11 -9.13 -11.02
N VAL A 131 -3.14 -8.26 -11.28
CA VAL A 131 -3.32 -7.04 -12.08
C VAL A 131 -2.25 -6.97 -13.17
N PRO A 132 -2.52 -6.37 -14.33
CA PRO A 132 -1.57 -6.31 -15.44
C PRO A 132 -0.49 -5.23 -15.25
N LEU A 133 0.07 -5.15 -14.04
CA LEU A 133 1.11 -4.20 -13.63
C LEU A 133 2.30 -4.94 -13.03
N LYS A 134 3.48 -4.33 -13.09
CA LYS A 134 4.65 -4.72 -12.30
C LYS A 134 4.71 -3.95 -10.99
N TYR A 135 4.47 -2.64 -11.06
CA TYR A 135 4.38 -1.73 -9.91
C TYR A 135 3.48 -0.54 -10.24
N SER A 136 3.08 0.19 -9.20
CA SER A 136 2.57 1.55 -9.31
C SER A 136 3.06 2.41 -8.15
N LEU A 137 3.14 3.73 -8.37
CA LEU A 137 3.37 4.72 -7.34
C LEU A 137 2.31 5.81 -7.48
N ALA A 138 1.63 6.11 -6.40
CA ALA A 138 0.63 7.17 -6.35
C ALA A 138 1.02 8.24 -5.33
N LYS A 139 0.83 9.51 -5.71
CA LYS A 139 0.98 10.68 -4.84
C LYS A 139 -0.33 11.43 -4.74
N TYR A 140 -0.72 11.74 -3.52
CA TYR A 140 -1.91 12.52 -3.17
C TYR A 140 -1.47 13.85 -2.57
N GLU A 141 -2.01 14.95 -3.11
CA GLU A 141 -1.76 16.31 -2.65
C GLU A 141 -3.10 16.96 -2.29
N PHE A 142 -3.18 17.51 -1.09
CA PHE A 142 -4.41 18.06 -0.51
C PHE A 142 -4.26 19.56 -0.31
N VAL A 143 -5.21 20.33 -0.81
CA VAL A 143 -5.25 21.79 -0.66
C VAL A 143 -6.61 22.18 -0.08
N GLU A 144 -6.59 22.84 1.08
CA GLU A 144 -7.77 23.46 1.65
C GLU A 144 -8.15 24.69 0.81
N VAL A 145 -9.36 24.70 0.25
CA VAL A 145 -9.87 25.81 -0.56
C VAL A 145 -11.04 26.52 0.11
N GLY A 146 -11.34 26.14 1.35
CA GLY A 146 -12.38 26.70 2.20
C GLY A 146 -12.60 25.85 3.44
N VAL A 147 -13.30 26.36 4.45
CA VAL A 147 -13.51 25.70 5.76
C VAL A 147 -14.03 24.25 5.65
N LYS A 148 -14.81 23.94 4.63
CA LYS A 148 -15.38 22.62 4.37
C LYS A 148 -15.18 22.20 2.91
N LYS A 149 -14.06 22.57 2.31
CA LYS A 149 -13.79 22.21 0.92
C LYS A 149 -12.32 21.95 0.71
N THR A 150 -12.02 20.79 0.15
CA THR A 150 -10.66 20.33 -0.13
C THR A 150 -10.53 19.95 -1.60
N THR A 151 -9.47 20.42 -2.24
CA THR A 151 -9.04 19.92 -3.54
C THR A 151 -7.99 18.84 -3.34
N VAL A 152 -8.16 17.69 -3.98
CA VAL A 152 -7.21 16.58 -3.97
C VAL A 152 -6.71 16.36 -5.38
N LYS A 153 -5.38 16.43 -5.57
CA LYS A 153 -4.72 16.00 -6.79
C LYS A 153 -4.10 14.63 -6.55
N ILE A 154 -4.42 13.68 -7.41
CA ILE A 154 -3.87 12.32 -7.38
C ILE A 154 -3.08 12.14 -8.66
N SER A 155 -1.78 11.89 -8.54
CA SER A 155 -0.86 11.61 -9.64
C SER A 155 -0.35 10.18 -9.53
N VAL A 156 -0.24 9.46 -10.66
CA VAL A 156 0.16 8.04 -10.67
C VAL A 156 1.17 7.79 -11.79
N VAL A 157 2.23 7.05 -11.44
CA VAL A 157 3.12 6.39 -12.39
C VAL A 157 3.03 4.88 -12.20
N TYR A 158 3.21 4.11 -13.27
CA TYR A 158 3.14 2.65 -13.22
C TYR A 158 3.92 2.02 -14.37
N GLU A 159 4.23 0.74 -14.25
CA GLU A 159 4.75 -0.07 -15.34
C GLU A 159 3.78 -1.22 -15.63
N PRO A 160 3.25 -1.29 -16.87
CA PRO A 160 2.45 -2.44 -17.31
C PRO A 160 3.28 -3.72 -17.32
N SER A 161 2.65 -4.88 -17.03
CA SER A 161 3.31 -6.20 -17.08
C SER A 161 3.79 -6.58 -18.49
N SER A 162 3.16 -6.01 -19.53
CA SER A 162 3.57 -6.14 -20.93
C SER A 162 3.19 -4.90 -21.74
N ARG A 163 3.82 -4.73 -22.92
CA ARG A 163 3.49 -3.63 -23.85
C ARG A 163 2.02 -3.69 -24.32
N LEU A 164 1.49 -4.88 -24.52
CA LEU A 164 0.10 -5.08 -24.95
C LEU A 164 -0.93 -4.68 -23.88
N THR A 165 -0.56 -4.74 -22.60
CA THR A 165 -1.45 -4.39 -21.49
C THR A 165 -1.45 -2.89 -21.17
N GLY A 166 -0.51 -2.10 -21.69
CA GLY A 166 -0.39 -0.67 -21.39
C GLY A 166 -1.64 0.14 -21.70
N PHE A 167 -2.28 -0.12 -22.86
CA PHE A 167 -3.54 0.54 -23.24
C PHE A 167 -4.69 0.17 -22.29
N ILE A 168 -4.76 -1.10 -21.90
CA ILE A 168 -5.79 -1.62 -20.97
C ILE A 168 -5.61 -0.98 -19.60
N VAL A 169 -4.37 -0.93 -19.11
CA VAL A 169 -4.03 -0.32 -17.82
C VAL A 169 -4.42 1.15 -17.77
N ARG A 170 -4.08 1.92 -18.78
CA ARG A 170 -4.46 3.34 -18.88
C ARG A 170 -5.97 3.53 -18.82
N ARG A 171 -6.71 2.69 -19.53
CA ARG A 171 -8.19 2.71 -19.53
C ARG A 171 -8.75 2.30 -18.16
N LEU A 172 -8.14 1.33 -17.49
CA LEU A 172 -8.57 0.88 -16.15
C LEU A 172 -8.37 2.00 -15.10
N PHE A 173 -7.23 2.70 -15.09
CA PHE A 173 -7.01 3.84 -14.20
C PHE A 173 -8.03 4.95 -14.44
N ASN A 174 -8.24 5.36 -15.69
CA ASN A 174 -9.24 6.37 -16.02
C ASN A 174 -10.66 5.97 -15.61
N SER A 175 -11.00 4.68 -15.75
CA SER A 175 -12.30 4.16 -15.34
C SER A 175 -12.44 4.09 -13.82
N ALA A 176 -11.37 3.67 -13.11
CA ALA A 176 -11.36 3.60 -11.65
C ALA A 176 -11.50 5.01 -11.04
N PHE A 177 -10.74 5.98 -11.53
CA PHE A 177 -10.88 7.37 -11.07
C PHE A 177 -12.29 7.93 -11.27
N LYS A 178 -12.89 7.68 -12.44
CA LYS A 178 -14.28 8.12 -12.70
C LYS A 178 -15.28 7.42 -11.78
N ARG A 179 -15.10 6.13 -11.55
CA ARG A 179 -16.00 5.32 -10.73
C ARG A 179 -15.94 5.67 -9.24
N ASP A 180 -14.71 5.82 -8.73
CA ASP A 180 -14.47 5.93 -7.29
C ASP A 180 -14.60 7.39 -6.79
N PHE A 181 -14.50 8.38 -7.68
CA PHE A 181 -14.52 9.79 -7.30
C PHE A 181 -15.60 10.66 -7.97
N ASN A 182 -16.45 10.10 -8.84
CA ASN A 182 -17.56 10.84 -9.50
C ASN A 182 -18.95 10.42 -9.01
N ASN A 183 -19.05 9.77 -7.85
CA ASN A 183 -20.34 9.44 -7.20
C ASN A 183 -20.67 10.45 -6.10
#